data_cfdc4a9f6c339c0af048411b85a4f17a
#
_entry.id   cfdc4a9f6c339c0af048411b85a4f17a
#
_cell.length_a   1.000
_cell.length_b   1.000
_cell.length_c   1.000
_cell.angle_alpha   90.00
_cell.angle_beta   90.00
_cell.angle_gamma   90.00
#
_symmetry.space_group_name_H-M   'P 1'
#
loop_
_entity.id
_entity.type
_entity.pdbx_description
1 polymer ?
#
loop_
_entity_poly.entity_id
_entity_poly.type
_entity_poly.pdbx_seq_one_letter_code
_entity_poly.pdbx_strand_id
1 'polypeptide(L)'
;MIRTFDESVLLEMAEYADVPVINGLTDRTHPCQIMADIMTFEEHRGPIKGKKVVWSGDGNNVFASFAHAAKQFDFDLVFTGPETLDPEAALDGLYTSVRDPNEAVQGADLVVTDTWVSMHDPQSARERRHNQLRGYQVNADLMAKAKADSLFMHCLPAHRDDEATSEVMDGAHSVIFDEAENRLHAQKSIMRWCLGV
;
A
#
# COMPACT_ATOMS: atom_id res chain seq x y z
N MET A 1 14.35 14.80 -4.04
CA MET A 1 13.60 13.70 -3.42
C MET A 1 14.18 13.44 -2.04
N ILE A 2 13.31 13.33 -1.04
CA ILE A 2 13.70 13.15 0.37
C ILE A 2 12.98 11.92 0.90
N ARG A 3 13.70 11.12 1.72
CA ARG A 3 13.16 10.05 2.55
C ARG A 3 13.57 10.37 3.98
N THR A 4 12.58 10.61 4.84
CA THR A 4 12.77 10.97 6.24
C THR A 4 11.72 10.28 7.10
N PHE A 5 11.85 10.33 8.42
CA PHE A 5 10.83 9.82 9.31
C PHE A 5 9.73 10.86 9.50
N ASP A 6 10.07 12.02 10.06
CA ASP A 6 9.11 13.09 10.34
C ASP A 6 8.77 13.90 9.07
N GLU A 7 7.48 13.94 8.71
CA GLU A 7 6.98 14.68 7.56
C GLU A 7 7.19 16.19 7.69
N SER A 8 7.28 16.73 8.92
CA SER A 8 7.52 18.16 9.13
C SER A 8 8.84 18.64 8.52
N VAL A 9 9.87 17.78 8.53
CA VAL A 9 11.17 18.05 7.90
C VAL A 9 11.01 18.28 6.40
N LEU A 10 10.18 17.46 5.76
CA LEU A 10 9.89 17.59 4.32
C LEU A 10 9.13 18.87 4.01
N LEU A 11 8.14 19.21 4.84
CA LEU A 11 7.34 20.43 4.68
C LEU A 11 8.20 21.67 4.88
N GLU A 12 9.06 21.71 5.91
CA GLU A 12 10.01 22.79 6.14
C GLU A 12 10.98 22.95 4.95
N MET A 13 11.54 21.84 4.44
CA MET A 13 12.38 21.91 3.26
C MET A 13 11.64 22.46 2.03
N ALA A 14 10.37 22.10 1.85
CA ALA A 14 9.57 22.61 0.73
C ALA A 14 9.28 24.12 0.83
N GLU A 15 9.19 24.65 2.06
CA GLU A 15 9.00 26.09 2.30
C GLU A 15 10.21 26.93 1.87
N TYR A 16 11.43 26.41 2.07
CA TYR A 16 12.67 27.14 1.80
C TYR A 16 13.38 26.76 0.49
N ALA A 17 12.90 25.73 -0.21
CA ALA A 17 13.50 25.28 -1.45
C ALA A 17 13.00 26.07 -2.67
N ASP A 18 13.92 26.47 -3.54
CA ASP A 18 13.59 27.09 -4.84
C ASP A 18 13.26 26.04 -5.93
N VAL A 19 13.22 24.76 -5.56
CA VAL A 19 12.97 23.62 -6.46
C VAL A 19 11.92 22.69 -5.85
N PRO A 20 11.18 21.92 -6.66
CA PRO A 20 10.22 20.94 -6.15
C PRO A 20 10.86 19.93 -5.17
N VAL A 21 10.23 19.73 -4.02
CA VAL A 21 10.59 18.71 -3.04
C VAL A 21 9.68 17.51 -3.22
N ILE A 22 10.28 16.34 -3.52
CA ILE A 22 9.54 15.10 -3.76
C ILE A 22 9.58 14.24 -2.51
N ASN A 23 8.41 13.86 -1.98
CA ASN A 23 8.29 12.92 -0.87
C ASN A 23 8.64 11.50 -1.35
N GLY A 24 9.81 11.00 -0.95
CA GLY A 24 10.24 9.61 -1.20
C GLY A 24 9.67 8.62 -0.19
N LEU A 25 9.43 9.06 1.03
CA LEU A 25 8.73 8.39 2.13
C LEU A 25 8.82 9.25 3.39
N THR A 26 7.73 9.29 4.16
CA THR A 26 7.71 9.75 5.56
C THR A 26 7.02 8.71 6.44
N ASP A 27 6.95 8.97 7.75
CA ASP A 27 6.13 8.18 8.69
C ASP A 27 4.63 8.26 8.40
N ARG A 28 4.18 9.31 7.70
CA ARG A 28 2.77 9.56 7.39
C ARG A 28 2.36 9.10 5.99
N THR A 29 3.24 9.21 5.00
CA THR A 29 2.89 8.94 3.60
C THR A 29 4.04 8.35 2.79
N HIS A 30 3.69 7.59 1.73
CA HIS A 30 4.62 7.02 0.75
C HIS A 30 4.09 7.18 -0.70
N PRO A 31 3.90 8.42 -1.19
CA PRO A 31 3.19 8.67 -2.45
C PRO A 31 3.88 8.07 -3.68
N CYS A 32 5.22 8.03 -3.70
CA CYS A 32 5.95 7.41 -4.81
C CYS A 32 5.74 5.90 -4.94
N GLN A 33 5.38 5.22 -3.84
CA GLN A 33 4.99 3.81 -3.88
C GLN A 33 3.67 3.67 -4.63
N ILE A 34 2.66 4.44 -4.21
CA ILE A 34 1.31 4.34 -4.78
C ILE A 34 1.28 4.68 -6.27
N MET A 35 2.11 5.60 -6.73
CA MET A 35 2.24 5.87 -8.17
C MET A 35 2.75 4.66 -8.95
N ALA A 36 3.66 3.88 -8.36
CA ALA A 36 4.14 2.63 -8.96
C ALA A 36 3.07 1.53 -8.90
N ASP A 37 2.33 1.42 -7.78
CA ASP A 37 1.28 0.42 -7.59
C ASP A 37 0.15 0.62 -8.60
N ILE A 38 -0.32 1.86 -8.76
CA ILE A 38 -1.34 2.22 -9.74
C ILE A 38 -0.82 1.95 -11.17
N MET A 39 0.41 2.36 -11.48
CA MET A 39 1.03 2.10 -12.79
C MET A 39 1.06 0.58 -13.08
N THR A 40 1.50 -0.22 -12.11
CA THR A 40 1.55 -1.68 -12.23
C THR A 40 0.16 -2.28 -12.43
N PHE A 41 -0.83 -1.83 -11.64
CA PHE A 41 -2.19 -2.29 -11.82
C PHE A 41 -2.71 -1.99 -13.24
N GLU A 42 -2.50 -0.76 -13.72
CA GLU A 42 -2.99 -0.33 -15.03
C GLU A 42 -2.30 -1.03 -16.21
N GLU A 43 -1.03 -1.39 -16.07
CA GLU A 43 -0.31 -2.21 -17.06
C GLU A 43 -0.90 -3.62 -17.18
N HIS A 44 -1.36 -4.21 -16.09
CA HIS A 44 -1.90 -5.57 -16.06
C HIS A 44 -3.41 -5.64 -16.32
N ARG A 45 -4.19 -4.61 -15.93
CA ARG A 45 -5.67 -4.67 -15.89
C ARG A 45 -6.37 -3.46 -16.51
N GLY A 46 -5.61 -2.49 -17.05
CA GLY A 46 -6.17 -1.23 -17.51
C GLY A 46 -6.58 -0.30 -16.36
N PRO A 47 -7.35 0.76 -16.62
CA PRO A 47 -7.60 1.84 -15.68
C PRO A 47 -8.08 1.36 -14.31
N ILE A 48 -7.47 1.89 -13.23
CA ILE A 48 -7.83 1.59 -11.83
C ILE A 48 -9.16 2.24 -11.43
N LYS A 49 -9.61 3.24 -12.16
CA LYS A 49 -10.89 3.92 -11.91
C LYS A 49 -12.06 2.94 -11.80
N GLY A 50 -12.85 3.08 -10.73
CA GLY A 50 -14.02 2.24 -10.44
C GLY A 50 -13.69 0.81 -10.04
N LYS A 51 -12.41 0.51 -9.75
CA LYS A 51 -11.98 -0.80 -9.26
C LYS A 51 -12.06 -0.86 -7.74
N LYS A 52 -12.20 -2.08 -7.20
CA LYS A 52 -12.17 -2.34 -5.76
C LYS A 52 -10.78 -2.77 -5.35
N VAL A 53 -10.12 -1.94 -4.55
CA VAL A 53 -8.82 -2.21 -3.93
C VAL A 53 -9.04 -2.57 -2.46
N VAL A 54 -8.47 -3.68 -2.01
CA VAL A 54 -8.55 -4.13 -0.62
C VAL A 54 -7.16 -4.11 0.00
N TRP A 55 -7.03 -3.36 1.08
CA TRP A 55 -5.86 -3.37 1.94
C TRP A 55 -6.08 -4.32 3.12
N SER A 56 -5.15 -5.25 3.36
CA SER A 56 -5.20 -6.18 4.49
C SER A 56 -3.99 -5.99 5.39
N GLY A 57 -4.20 -5.46 6.61
CA GLY A 57 -3.09 -5.21 7.54
C GLY A 57 -3.34 -4.04 8.48
N ASP A 58 -2.30 -3.28 8.82
CA ASP A 58 -2.41 -2.07 9.63
C ASP A 58 -2.60 -0.81 8.79
N GLY A 59 -3.19 0.22 9.40
CA GLY A 59 -3.43 1.52 8.78
C GLY A 59 -2.18 2.39 8.76
N ASN A 60 -1.11 1.93 8.13
CA ASN A 60 0.19 2.59 8.09
C ASN A 60 0.29 3.72 7.03
N ASN A 61 1.50 4.26 6.82
CA ASN A 61 1.78 5.32 5.86
C ASN A 61 1.55 4.93 4.40
N VAL A 62 1.69 3.65 4.04
CA VAL A 62 1.38 3.15 2.69
C VAL A 62 -0.13 3.15 2.49
N PHE A 63 -0.90 2.63 3.48
CA PHE A 63 -2.35 2.71 3.46
C PHE A 63 -2.84 4.17 3.36
N ALA A 64 -2.27 5.09 4.14
CA ALA A 64 -2.63 6.51 4.08
C ALA A 64 -2.48 7.08 2.68
N SER A 65 -1.42 6.69 1.97
CA SER A 65 -1.21 7.10 0.58
C SER A 65 -2.22 6.47 -0.38
N PHE A 66 -2.64 5.21 -0.17
CA PHE A 66 -3.74 4.60 -0.90
C PHE A 66 -5.06 5.34 -0.69
N ALA A 67 -5.36 5.76 0.56
CA ALA A 67 -6.57 6.51 0.86
C ALA A 67 -6.62 7.86 0.13
N HIS A 68 -5.50 8.57 0.07
CA HIS A 68 -5.41 9.80 -0.74
C HIS A 68 -5.55 9.54 -2.24
N ALA A 69 -4.93 8.46 -2.74
CA ALA A 69 -4.99 8.08 -4.14
C ALA A 69 -6.39 7.61 -4.56
N ALA A 70 -7.13 6.92 -3.70
CA ALA A 70 -8.49 6.47 -3.97
C ALA A 70 -9.39 7.61 -4.44
N LYS A 71 -9.30 8.76 -3.76
CA LYS A 71 -10.03 9.97 -4.13
C LYS A 71 -9.55 10.57 -5.46
N GLN A 72 -8.24 10.54 -5.73
CA GLN A 72 -7.66 11.18 -6.92
C GLN A 72 -7.90 10.35 -8.19
N PHE A 73 -7.86 9.04 -8.07
CA PHE A 73 -7.98 8.09 -9.18
C PHE A 73 -9.36 7.44 -9.29
N ASP A 74 -10.29 7.80 -8.38
CA ASP A 74 -11.69 7.36 -8.39
C ASP A 74 -11.84 5.82 -8.35
N PHE A 75 -11.21 5.18 -7.34
CA PHE A 75 -11.37 3.76 -7.04
C PHE A 75 -11.88 3.54 -5.61
N ASP A 76 -12.55 2.41 -5.38
CA ASP A 76 -13.07 2.02 -4.08
C ASP A 76 -11.96 1.39 -3.24
N LEU A 77 -11.63 2.00 -2.09
CA LEU A 77 -10.67 1.47 -1.14
C LEU A 77 -11.38 0.85 0.07
N VAL A 78 -11.06 -0.41 0.35
CA VAL A 78 -11.54 -1.13 1.53
C VAL A 78 -10.36 -1.46 2.43
N PHE A 79 -10.46 -1.07 3.69
CA PHE A 79 -9.52 -1.44 4.76
C PHE A 79 -10.03 -2.66 5.51
N THR A 80 -9.19 -3.66 5.73
CA THR A 80 -9.42 -4.77 6.67
C THR A 80 -8.21 -4.95 7.57
N GLY A 81 -8.44 -4.80 8.87
CA GLY A 81 -7.40 -4.85 9.89
C GLY A 81 -8.01 -4.82 11.29
N PRO A 82 -7.21 -5.06 12.35
CA PRO A 82 -7.67 -5.00 13.73
C PRO A 82 -7.90 -3.53 14.16
N GLU A 83 -8.92 -3.29 14.98
CA GLU A 83 -9.27 -1.95 15.49
C GLU A 83 -8.09 -1.20 16.14
N THR A 84 -7.18 -1.95 16.77
CA THR A 84 -6.00 -1.38 17.42
C THR A 84 -4.94 -0.84 16.46
N LEU A 85 -5.10 -1.11 15.17
CA LEU A 85 -4.23 -0.67 14.09
C LEU A 85 -5.03 0.04 12.98
N ASP A 86 -6.16 0.64 13.35
CA ASP A 86 -6.96 1.46 12.42
C ASP A 86 -6.15 2.62 11.86
N PRO A 87 -6.46 3.02 10.63
CA PRO A 87 -5.90 4.23 10.03
C PRO A 87 -6.21 5.48 10.87
N GLU A 88 -5.42 6.52 10.69
CA GLU A 88 -5.66 7.80 11.35
C GLU A 88 -7.05 8.37 10.97
N ALA A 89 -7.75 8.96 11.96
CA ALA A 89 -9.07 9.56 11.77
C ALA A 89 -9.11 10.66 10.68
N ALA A 90 -7.97 11.26 10.36
CA ALA A 90 -7.84 12.24 9.27
C ALA A 90 -8.17 11.66 7.88
N LEU A 91 -8.17 10.33 7.75
CA LEU A 91 -8.47 9.60 6.51
C LEU A 91 -9.94 9.15 6.42
N ASP A 92 -10.76 9.45 7.43
CA ASP A 92 -12.17 9.07 7.45
C ASP A 92 -12.92 9.60 6.21
N GLY A 93 -13.72 8.72 5.62
CA GLY A 93 -14.46 9.02 4.39
C GLY A 93 -13.67 8.84 3.09
N LEU A 94 -12.38 8.48 3.15
CA LEU A 94 -11.58 8.13 1.99
C LEU A 94 -11.55 6.61 1.72
N TYR A 95 -12.06 5.80 2.63
CA TYR A 95 -12.10 4.35 2.55
C TYR A 95 -13.31 3.78 3.29
N THR A 96 -13.59 2.51 3.06
CA THR A 96 -14.60 1.74 3.82
C THR A 96 -13.87 0.71 4.69
N SER A 97 -14.24 0.62 5.97
CA SER A 97 -13.69 -0.41 6.86
C SER A 97 -14.59 -1.65 6.92
N VAL A 98 -14.01 -2.82 6.65
CA VAL A 98 -14.67 -4.13 6.77
C VAL A 98 -13.78 -5.05 7.60
N ARG A 99 -14.22 -5.46 8.79
CA ARG A 99 -13.36 -6.18 9.76
C ARG A 99 -13.07 -7.63 9.37
N ASP A 100 -14.03 -8.31 8.76
CA ASP A 100 -13.80 -9.67 8.26
C ASP A 100 -13.07 -9.62 6.92
N PRO A 101 -11.80 -10.09 6.85
CA PRO A 101 -11.04 -10.09 5.61
C PRO A 101 -11.71 -10.92 4.51
N ASN A 102 -12.47 -11.96 4.87
CA ASN A 102 -13.21 -12.79 3.90
C ASN A 102 -14.34 -12.01 3.23
N GLU A 103 -14.99 -11.12 3.96
CA GLU A 103 -16.00 -10.23 3.41
C GLU A 103 -15.36 -9.09 2.62
N ALA A 104 -14.28 -8.52 3.16
CA ALA A 104 -13.57 -7.40 2.55
C ALA A 104 -13.12 -7.71 1.12
N VAL A 105 -12.52 -8.89 0.89
CA VAL A 105 -11.94 -9.26 -0.41
C VAL A 105 -12.96 -9.69 -1.47
N GLN A 106 -14.23 -9.89 -1.11
CA GLN A 106 -15.23 -10.29 -2.10
C GLN A 106 -15.33 -9.27 -3.23
N GLY A 107 -15.11 -9.75 -4.45
CA GLY A 107 -15.15 -8.91 -5.65
C GLY A 107 -14.00 -7.90 -5.77
N ALA A 108 -12.90 -8.05 -5.02
CA ALA A 108 -11.73 -7.22 -5.15
C ALA A 108 -11.04 -7.40 -6.52
N ASP A 109 -10.61 -6.30 -7.12
CA ASP A 109 -9.76 -6.27 -8.31
C ASP A 109 -8.27 -6.33 -7.93
N LEU A 110 -7.93 -5.82 -6.74
CA LEU A 110 -6.58 -5.78 -6.20
C LEU A 110 -6.61 -6.04 -4.70
N VAL A 111 -5.73 -6.90 -4.22
CA VAL A 111 -5.45 -7.11 -2.79
C VAL A 111 -4.03 -6.66 -2.50
N VAL A 112 -3.87 -5.81 -1.49
CA VAL A 112 -2.59 -5.21 -1.10
C VAL A 112 -2.33 -5.47 0.37
N THR A 113 -1.09 -5.75 0.71
CA THR A 113 -0.61 -5.78 2.10
C THR A 113 0.79 -5.20 2.19
N ASP A 114 1.26 -4.98 3.42
CA ASP A 114 2.59 -4.51 3.73
C ASP A 114 3.17 -5.33 4.90
N THR A 115 4.46 -5.18 5.15
CA THR A 115 5.14 -5.86 6.25
C THR A 115 4.49 -5.53 7.60
N TRP A 116 4.24 -6.54 8.41
CA TRP A 116 3.63 -6.36 9.73
C TRP A 116 4.57 -5.76 10.75
N VAL A 117 5.88 -5.96 10.54
CA VAL A 117 6.93 -5.54 11.47
C VAL A 117 7.99 -4.78 10.72
N SER A 118 8.13 -3.51 11.04
CA SER A 118 9.21 -2.69 10.50
C SER A 118 10.57 -3.14 11.06
N MET A 119 11.63 -2.96 10.28
CA MET A 119 13.01 -3.20 10.75
C MET A 119 13.38 -2.35 11.98
N HIS A 120 12.64 -1.29 12.25
CA HIS A 120 12.86 -0.38 13.38
C HIS A 120 12.02 -0.73 14.61
N ASP A 121 11.09 -1.71 14.51
CA ASP A 121 10.26 -2.11 15.64
C ASP A 121 11.08 -2.90 16.65
N PRO A 122 10.95 -2.60 17.97
CA PRO A 122 11.60 -3.38 19.02
C PRO A 122 11.05 -4.81 19.02
N GLN A 123 11.92 -5.77 19.37
CA GLN A 123 11.56 -7.20 19.35
C GLN A 123 10.31 -7.53 20.18
N SER A 124 10.09 -6.80 21.28
CA SER A 124 8.88 -6.94 22.12
C SER A 124 7.57 -6.52 21.43
N ALA A 125 7.64 -5.68 20.41
CA ALA A 125 6.48 -5.28 19.63
C ALA A 125 6.13 -6.32 18.54
N ARG A 126 7.10 -7.09 18.06
CA ARG A 126 6.94 -8.06 16.97
C ARG A 126 5.89 -9.11 17.27
N GLU A 127 6.02 -9.82 18.39
CA GLU A 127 5.07 -10.88 18.78
C GLU A 127 3.64 -10.33 18.92
N ARG A 128 3.50 -9.15 19.50
CA ARG A 128 2.19 -8.50 19.64
C ARG A 128 1.59 -8.17 18.28
N ARG A 129 2.37 -7.61 17.36
CA ARG A 129 1.93 -7.31 15.98
C ARG A 129 1.52 -8.56 15.22
N HIS A 130 2.34 -9.63 15.27
CA HIS A 130 1.98 -10.91 14.66
C HIS A 130 0.67 -11.47 15.20
N ASN A 131 0.46 -11.42 16.54
CA ASN A 131 -0.78 -11.90 17.14
C ASN A 131 -2.01 -11.08 16.74
N GLN A 132 -1.85 -9.76 16.56
CA GLN A 132 -2.93 -8.88 16.12
C GLN A 132 -3.28 -9.08 14.63
N LEU A 133 -2.29 -9.32 13.78
CA LEU A 133 -2.44 -9.32 12.32
C LEU A 133 -2.62 -10.72 11.72
N ARG A 134 -2.37 -11.80 12.48
CA ARG A 134 -2.47 -13.19 12.00
C ARG A 134 -3.79 -13.50 11.26
N GLY A 135 -4.91 -12.92 11.68
CA GLY A 135 -6.22 -13.11 11.05
C GLY A 135 -6.37 -12.38 9.71
N TYR A 136 -5.41 -11.52 9.36
CA TYR A 136 -5.42 -10.68 8.16
C TYR A 136 -4.34 -11.07 7.14
N GLN A 137 -3.71 -12.23 7.34
CA GLN A 137 -2.74 -12.77 6.38
C GLN A 137 -3.39 -13.00 5.00
N VAL A 138 -2.73 -12.53 3.95
CA VAL A 138 -3.16 -12.82 2.58
C VAL A 138 -2.65 -14.21 2.18
N ASN A 139 -3.56 -15.15 2.05
CA ASN A 139 -3.30 -16.54 1.67
C ASN A 139 -4.17 -16.94 0.46
N ALA A 140 -3.96 -18.15 -0.06
CA ALA A 140 -4.67 -18.64 -1.23
C ALA A 140 -6.19 -18.70 -1.03
N ASP A 141 -6.66 -19.09 0.18
CA ASP A 141 -8.09 -19.15 0.50
C ASP A 141 -8.73 -17.75 0.50
N LEU A 142 -8.00 -16.73 0.93
CA LEU A 142 -8.44 -15.34 0.90
C LEU A 142 -8.49 -14.84 -0.54
N MET A 143 -7.42 -15.06 -1.32
CA MET A 143 -7.35 -14.66 -2.73
C MET A 143 -8.42 -15.33 -3.59
N ALA A 144 -8.79 -16.58 -3.30
CA ALA A 144 -9.85 -17.30 -4.01
C ALA A 144 -11.25 -16.66 -3.87
N LYS A 145 -11.45 -15.75 -2.91
CA LYS A 145 -12.71 -15.00 -2.71
C LYS A 145 -12.75 -13.67 -3.45
N ALA A 146 -11.60 -13.19 -3.91
CA ALA A 146 -11.50 -12.03 -4.80
C ALA A 146 -11.96 -12.39 -6.22
N LYS A 147 -11.92 -11.46 -7.15
CA LYS A 147 -12.18 -11.78 -8.56
C LYS A 147 -11.15 -12.77 -9.09
N ALA A 148 -11.56 -13.61 -10.06
CA ALA A 148 -10.70 -14.63 -10.64
C ALA A 148 -9.43 -14.05 -11.32
N ASP A 149 -9.44 -12.79 -11.69
CA ASP A 149 -8.33 -12.04 -12.27
C ASP A 149 -7.75 -10.97 -11.32
N SER A 150 -8.11 -11.02 -10.03
CA SER A 150 -7.58 -10.12 -9.01
C SER A 150 -6.05 -10.20 -8.95
N LEU A 151 -5.39 -9.06 -8.74
CA LEU A 151 -3.95 -9.00 -8.52
C LEU A 151 -3.62 -8.97 -7.03
N PHE A 152 -2.38 -9.38 -6.71
CA PHE A 152 -1.77 -9.24 -5.40
C PHE A 152 -0.54 -8.33 -5.49
N MET A 153 -0.43 -7.36 -4.59
CA MET A 153 0.69 -6.41 -4.47
C MET A 153 1.23 -6.34 -3.05
N HIS A 154 2.52 -6.03 -2.94
CA HIS A 154 3.24 -5.80 -1.69
C HIS A 154 4.45 -4.91 -1.95
N CYS A 155 4.53 -3.79 -1.25
CA CYS A 155 5.57 -2.77 -1.49
C CYS A 155 7.01 -3.21 -1.20
N LEU A 156 7.21 -4.42 -0.66
CA LEU A 156 8.51 -4.96 -0.25
C LEU A 156 9.31 -4.04 0.70
N PRO A 157 10.16 -4.61 1.61
CA PRO A 157 10.46 -6.05 1.77
C PRO A 157 9.29 -6.82 2.38
N ALA A 158 9.17 -8.12 2.05
CA ALA A 158 8.13 -9.00 2.56
C ALA A 158 8.72 -10.11 3.45
N HIS A 159 7.94 -10.56 4.44
CA HIS A 159 8.25 -11.73 5.25
C HIS A 159 7.31 -12.87 4.85
N ARG A 160 7.86 -13.87 4.17
CA ARG A 160 7.10 -15.01 3.68
C ARG A 160 6.43 -15.73 4.84
N ASP A 161 5.15 -16.06 4.63
CA ASP A 161 4.29 -16.78 5.58
C ASP A 161 3.91 -15.98 6.85
N ASP A 162 4.31 -14.69 6.90
CA ASP A 162 3.80 -13.72 7.86
C ASP A 162 2.59 -12.98 7.26
N GLU A 163 2.80 -11.84 6.59
CA GLU A 163 1.72 -11.01 6.02
C GLU A 163 1.08 -11.58 4.77
N ALA A 164 1.84 -12.36 3.99
CA ALA A 164 1.33 -13.13 2.88
C ALA A 164 2.06 -14.48 2.76
N THR A 165 1.34 -15.51 2.31
CA THR A 165 1.94 -16.83 2.12
C THR A 165 2.87 -16.86 0.92
N SER A 166 3.88 -17.74 0.97
CA SER A 166 4.80 -17.97 -0.17
C SER A 166 4.03 -18.33 -1.44
N GLU A 167 2.94 -19.11 -1.33
CA GLU A 167 2.08 -19.47 -2.45
C GLU A 167 1.44 -18.24 -3.13
N VAL A 168 0.99 -17.24 -2.35
CA VAL A 168 0.43 -16.01 -2.90
C VAL A 168 1.52 -15.14 -3.51
N MET A 169 2.65 -14.97 -2.82
CA MET A 169 3.76 -14.14 -3.29
C MET A 169 4.37 -14.62 -4.62
N ASP A 170 4.45 -15.94 -4.81
CA ASP A 170 5.01 -16.56 -6.03
C ASP A 170 3.91 -17.02 -7.00
N GLY A 171 2.65 -16.78 -6.67
CA GLY A 171 1.49 -17.20 -7.46
C GLY A 171 1.26 -16.36 -8.72
N ALA A 172 0.40 -16.86 -9.61
CA ALA A 172 0.10 -16.23 -10.90
C ALA A 172 -0.62 -14.86 -10.78
N HIS A 173 -1.16 -14.54 -9.61
CA HIS A 173 -1.82 -13.27 -9.31
C HIS A 173 -0.88 -12.20 -8.75
N SER A 174 0.32 -12.61 -8.36
CA SER A 174 1.32 -11.73 -7.77
C SER A 174 2.03 -10.91 -8.85
N VAL A 175 2.08 -9.60 -8.64
CA VAL A 175 2.81 -8.65 -9.49
C VAL A 175 3.83 -7.84 -8.66
N ILE A 176 4.26 -8.38 -7.51
CA ILE A 176 5.15 -7.71 -6.55
C ILE A 176 6.50 -7.32 -7.15
N PHE A 177 7.01 -8.08 -8.12
CA PHE A 177 8.29 -7.76 -8.77
C PHE A 177 8.13 -6.70 -9.86
N ASP A 178 7.04 -6.72 -10.62
CA ASP A 178 6.70 -5.66 -11.58
C ASP A 178 6.45 -4.34 -10.83
N GLU A 179 5.75 -4.41 -9.69
CA GLU A 179 5.55 -3.29 -8.77
C GLU A 179 6.89 -2.71 -8.29
N ALA A 180 7.83 -3.56 -7.88
CA ALA A 180 9.15 -3.14 -7.44
C ALA A 180 9.97 -2.49 -8.58
N GLU A 181 9.90 -3.01 -9.81
CA GLU A 181 10.53 -2.42 -10.99
C GLU A 181 9.90 -1.07 -11.33
N ASN A 182 8.58 -0.98 -11.28
CA ASN A 182 7.84 0.25 -11.58
C ASN A 182 8.14 1.40 -10.61
N ARG A 183 8.71 1.13 -9.43
CA ARG A 183 9.27 2.16 -8.56
C ARG A 183 10.32 3.01 -9.27
N LEU A 184 11.18 2.39 -10.09
CA LEU A 184 12.17 3.11 -10.87
C LEU A 184 11.49 4.01 -11.90
N HIS A 185 10.52 3.49 -12.64
CA HIS A 185 9.86 4.19 -13.74
C HIS A 185 8.97 5.33 -13.25
N ALA A 186 8.15 5.11 -12.24
CA ALA A 186 7.31 6.13 -11.61
C ALA A 186 8.15 7.30 -11.06
N GLN A 187 9.21 7.01 -10.32
CA GLN A 187 10.07 8.05 -9.74
C GLN A 187 10.83 8.84 -10.82
N LYS A 188 11.30 8.20 -11.88
CA LYS A 188 11.90 8.91 -13.04
C LYS A 188 10.91 9.86 -13.69
N SER A 189 9.65 9.43 -13.86
CA SER A 189 8.59 10.25 -14.46
C SER A 189 8.25 11.45 -13.57
N ILE A 190 8.13 11.25 -12.26
CA ILE A 190 7.92 12.32 -11.27
C ILE A 190 9.07 13.34 -11.33
N MET A 191 10.32 12.88 -11.35
CA MET A 191 11.49 13.79 -11.45
C MET A 191 11.48 14.57 -12.75
N ARG A 192 11.20 13.93 -13.88
CA ARG A 192 11.10 14.61 -15.19
C ARG A 192 10.01 15.67 -15.18
N TRP A 193 8.84 15.35 -14.64
CA TRP A 193 7.74 16.31 -14.50
C TRP A 193 8.14 17.51 -13.65
N CYS A 194 8.81 17.29 -12.50
CA CYS A 194 9.31 18.36 -11.64
C CYS A 194 10.36 19.26 -12.32
N LEU A 195 11.12 18.70 -13.25
CA LEU A 195 12.17 19.43 -14.01
C LEU A 195 11.62 20.09 -15.28
N GLY A 196 10.38 19.82 -15.66
CA GLY A 196 9.76 20.37 -16.88
C GLY A 196 10.32 19.76 -18.18
N VAL A 197 10.83 18.51 -18.15
CA VAL A 197 11.47 17.82 -19.28
C VAL A 197 10.86 16.47 -19.57
#